data_11656138a2b7dab2cb0efc1768cd6a4a
#
_entry.id   11656138a2b7dab2cb0efc1768cd6a4a
#
_cell.length_a   1.000
_cell.length_b   1.000
_cell.length_c   1.000
_cell.angle_alpha   90.00
_cell.angle_beta   90.00
_cell.angle_gamma   90.00
#
_symmetry.space_group_name_H-M   'P 1'
#
loop_
_entity.id
_entity.type
_entity.pdbx_description
1 polymer ?
#
loop_
_entity_poly.entity_id
_entity_poly.type
_entity_poly.pdbx_seq_one_letter_code
_entity_poly.pdbx_strand_id
1 'polypeptide(L)'
;MIQGDSDDYALLEKWSKYFDCAGHYSVEIGVREGQGSKTIMDNVKNNYLHIGVDPYGDLDYQHFDNQEDFSWEGCEKGKAPTYSDRMRDQMVKDFSEYAVKGKFHFANMKDIEFMKHPVYSGLKYSFIFLDGPHTTKDVLSEAIWFASRSAKNTRMIFDDYLYYKMDLIEECLSHFGFKQLERGKNKFCMEKHGD
;
A
#
# COMPACT_ATOMS: atom_id res chain seq x y z
N MET A 1 -16.41 -2.66 -12.20
CA MET A 1 -16.74 -2.88 -10.77
C MET A 1 -15.42 -3.09 -10.06
N ILE A 2 -15.12 -2.26 -9.08
CA ILE A 2 -13.88 -2.37 -8.29
C ILE A 2 -13.95 -3.66 -7.49
N GLN A 3 -12.93 -4.50 -7.58
CA GLN A 3 -12.84 -5.79 -6.90
C GLN A 3 -11.58 -5.83 -6.02
N GLY A 4 -11.60 -6.67 -5.01
CA GLY A 4 -10.46 -6.94 -4.16
C GLY A 4 -10.29 -8.45 -4.00
N ASP A 5 -9.08 -8.87 -3.71
CA ASP A 5 -8.67 -10.25 -3.52
C ASP A 5 -8.22 -10.57 -2.08
N SER A 6 -8.18 -9.54 -1.22
CA SER A 6 -7.79 -9.71 0.18
C SER A 6 -8.99 -10.05 1.06
N ASP A 7 -8.79 -10.98 1.98
CA ASP A 7 -9.82 -11.43 2.93
C ASP A 7 -10.11 -10.44 4.07
N ASP A 8 -9.28 -9.39 4.25
CA ASP A 8 -9.30 -8.57 5.48
C ASP A 8 -9.44 -7.07 5.21
N TYR A 9 -10.23 -6.68 4.21
CA TYR A 9 -10.57 -5.27 3.98
C TYR A 9 -11.30 -4.63 5.16
N ALA A 10 -11.97 -5.43 6.01
CA ALA A 10 -12.61 -4.93 7.23
C ALA A 10 -11.60 -4.29 8.20
N LEU A 11 -10.37 -4.79 8.26
CA LEU A 11 -9.31 -4.20 9.09
C LEU A 11 -8.84 -2.87 8.47
N LEU A 12 -8.66 -2.82 7.15
CA LEU A 12 -8.30 -1.59 6.42
C LEU A 12 -9.41 -0.52 6.61
N GLU A 13 -10.68 -0.89 6.46
CA GLU A 13 -11.83 -0.02 6.73
C GLU A 13 -11.83 0.49 8.17
N LYS A 14 -11.65 -0.40 9.16
CA LYS A 14 -11.61 -0.06 10.58
C LYS A 14 -10.56 1.01 10.87
N TRP A 15 -9.35 0.85 10.36
CA TRP A 15 -8.24 1.74 10.66
C TRP A 15 -8.17 2.99 9.79
N SER A 16 -8.79 2.99 8.61
CA SER A 16 -9.00 4.20 7.80
C SER A 16 -10.20 5.02 8.28
N LYS A 17 -11.21 4.36 8.87
CA LYS A 17 -12.44 5.00 9.33
C LYS A 17 -12.15 6.05 10.40
N TYR A 18 -12.62 7.27 10.14
CA TYR A 18 -12.39 8.44 10.99
C TYR A 18 -10.93 8.88 11.15
N PHE A 19 -9.99 8.26 10.43
CA PHE A 19 -8.61 8.73 10.43
C PHE A 19 -8.52 10.07 9.72
N ASP A 20 -7.80 11.03 10.33
CA ASP A 20 -7.58 12.37 9.76
C ASP A 20 -6.13 12.49 9.29
N CYS A 21 -5.95 12.66 7.99
CA CYS A 21 -4.62 12.84 7.40
C CYS A 21 -3.95 14.18 7.75
N ALA A 22 -4.67 15.14 8.35
CA ALA A 22 -4.12 16.37 8.93
C ALA A 22 -3.13 17.14 8.04
N GLY A 23 -3.42 17.28 6.74
CA GLY A 23 -2.55 17.99 5.77
C GLY A 23 -1.47 17.12 5.14
N HIS A 24 -1.47 15.81 5.41
CA HIS A 24 -0.57 14.85 4.79
C HIS A 24 -1.33 13.97 3.79
N TYR A 25 -0.58 13.22 2.97
CA TYR A 25 -1.12 12.35 1.96
C TYR A 25 -1.42 10.95 2.52
N SER A 26 -2.43 10.27 1.96
CA SER A 26 -2.53 8.82 2.05
C SER A 26 -1.95 8.19 0.80
N VAL A 27 -1.43 6.96 0.92
CA VAL A 27 -0.78 6.25 -0.18
C VAL A 27 -1.05 4.76 -0.12
N GLU A 28 -1.17 4.13 -1.27
CA GLU A 28 -1.17 2.68 -1.46
C GLU A 28 -0.09 2.30 -2.48
N ILE A 29 0.77 1.35 -2.10
CA ILE A 29 1.69 0.66 -3.02
C ILE A 29 1.03 -0.66 -3.41
N GLY A 30 0.80 -0.87 -4.72
CA GLY A 30 0.01 -1.99 -5.23
C GLY A 30 -1.48 -1.67 -5.28
N VAL A 31 -1.96 -1.10 -6.39
CA VAL A 31 -3.37 -0.68 -6.53
C VAL A 31 -4.24 -1.77 -7.13
N ARG A 32 -3.70 -2.52 -8.10
CA ARG A 32 -4.43 -3.56 -8.82
C ARG A 32 -5.78 -3.06 -9.34
N GLU A 33 -6.92 -3.62 -8.90
CA GLU A 33 -8.27 -3.18 -9.28
C GLU A 33 -8.81 -2.04 -8.40
N GLY A 34 -8.07 -1.61 -7.36
CA GLY A 34 -8.33 -0.39 -6.58
C GLY A 34 -9.20 -0.54 -5.36
N GLN A 35 -9.49 -1.76 -4.87
CA GLN A 35 -10.36 -1.92 -3.69
C GLN A 35 -9.73 -1.31 -2.43
N GLY A 36 -8.42 -1.44 -2.24
CA GLY A 36 -7.70 -0.82 -1.11
C GLY A 36 -7.80 0.70 -1.17
N SER A 37 -7.41 1.31 -2.29
CA SER A 37 -7.55 2.76 -2.53
C SER A 37 -8.96 3.26 -2.28
N LYS A 38 -9.97 2.55 -2.78
CA LYS A 38 -11.37 2.92 -2.57
C LYS A 38 -11.74 2.88 -1.10
N THR A 39 -11.37 1.82 -0.39
CA THR A 39 -11.65 1.69 1.04
C THR A 39 -11.02 2.83 1.84
N ILE A 40 -9.78 3.20 1.53
CA ILE A 40 -9.09 4.32 2.18
C ILE A 40 -9.82 5.64 1.89
N MET A 41 -10.06 5.96 0.63
CA MET A 41 -10.68 7.24 0.22
C MET A 41 -12.10 7.44 0.75
N ASP A 42 -12.87 6.36 0.90
CA ASP A 42 -14.25 6.43 1.39
C ASP A 42 -14.32 6.65 2.90
N ASN A 43 -13.27 6.32 3.65
CA ASN A 43 -13.29 6.28 5.11
C ASN A 43 -12.40 7.34 5.78
N VAL A 44 -11.25 7.69 5.20
CA VAL A 44 -10.35 8.71 5.77
C VAL A 44 -11.03 10.08 5.79
N LYS A 45 -11.01 10.73 6.96
CA LYS A 45 -11.53 12.09 7.11
C LYS A 45 -10.68 13.12 6.38
N ASN A 46 -11.32 14.26 6.05
CA ASN A 46 -10.65 15.41 5.43
C ASN A 46 -9.83 15.03 4.21
N ASN A 47 -10.39 14.25 3.35
CA ASN A 47 -9.97 13.78 2.04
C ASN A 47 -8.78 14.53 1.43
N TYR A 48 -7.62 14.40 2.05
CA TYR A 48 -6.39 14.73 1.38
C TYR A 48 -6.17 13.76 0.22
N LEU A 49 -5.37 14.21 -0.73
CA LEU A 49 -5.09 13.42 -1.91
C LEU A 49 -4.56 12.02 -1.53
N HIS A 50 -5.24 11.00 -2.01
CA HIS A 50 -4.76 9.62 -1.99
C HIS A 50 -3.92 9.36 -3.23
N ILE A 51 -2.76 8.74 -3.05
CA ILE A 51 -1.83 8.40 -4.13
C ILE A 51 -1.79 6.88 -4.27
N GLY A 52 -2.28 6.38 -5.39
CA GLY A 52 -2.12 4.97 -5.76
C GLY A 52 -0.87 4.79 -6.63
N VAL A 53 -0.03 3.82 -6.30
CA VAL A 53 1.22 3.51 -7.01
C VAL A 53 1.17 2.08 -7.53
N ASP A 54 1.28 1.91 -8.85
CA ASP A 54 1.30 0.58 -9.48
C ASP A 54 1.90 0.68 -10.88
N PRO A 55 2.87 -0.17 -11.26
CA PRO A 55 3.51 -0.08 -12.57
C PRO A 55 2.67 -0.63 -13.72
N TYR A 56 1.79 -1.60 -13.51
CA TYR A 56 1.08 -2.37 -14.55
C TYR A 56 1.96 -2.81 -15.74
N GLY A 57 1.34 -3.22 -16.86
CA GLY A 57 2.08 -3.52 -18.08
C GLY A 57 2.62 -4.95 -18.15
N ASP A 58 1.98 -5.90 -17.46
CA ASP A 58 2.36 -7.34 -17.45
C ASP A 58 3.82 -7.58 -17.06
N LEU A 59 4.30 -6.83 -16.07
CA LEU A 59 5.67 -6.91 -15.60
C LEU A 59 5.90 -8.16 -14.74
N ASP A 60 6.96 -8.90 -15.05
CA ASP A 60 7.46 -9.95 -14.15
C ASP A 60 8.07 -9.30 -12.89
N TYR A 61 7.70 -9.81 -11.72
CA TYR A 61 8.24 -9.38 -10.43
C TYR A 61 8.28 -10.54 -9.43
N GLN A 62 9.12 -10.40 -8.42
CA GLN A 62 9.15 -11.33 -7.30
C GLN A 62 8.10 -10.87 -6.28
N HIS A 63 7.07 -11.69 -6.07
CA HIS A 63 5.97 -11.37 -5.17
C HIS A 63 6.27 -11.75 -3.73
N PHE A 64 6.86 -12.94 -3.49
CA PHE A 64 7.22 -13.45 -2.17
C PHE A 64 8.69 -13.86 -2.10
N ASP A 65 9.27 -13.90 -0.88
CA ASP A 65 10.65 -14.37 -0.66
C ASP A 65 10.88 -15.80 -1.19
N ASN A 66 9.89 -16.69 -1.02
CA ASN A 66 9.92 -18.09 -1.45
C ASN A 66 8.96 -18.33 -2.62
N GLN A 67 8.99 -17.46 -3.62
CA GLN A 67 8.03 -17.49 -4.73
C GLN A 67 7.99 -18.81 -5.49
N GLU A 68 9.12 -19.52 -5.57
CA GLU A 68 9.22 -20.83 -6.21
C GLU A 68 8.33 -21.92 -5.57
N ASP A 69 7.93 -21.74 -4.31
CA ASP A 69 7.05 -22.65 -3.59
C ASP A 69 5.56 -22.40 -3.88
N PHE A 70 5.22 -21.27 -4.47
CA PHE A 70 3.84 -20.86 -4.73
C PHE A 70 3.34 -21.26 -6.10
N SER A 71 2.02 -21.43 -6.18
CA SER A 71 1.30 -21.61 -7.43
C SER A 71 0.04 -20.76 -7.41
N TRP A 72 -0.11 -19.91 -8.42
CA TRP A 72 -1.31 -19.12 -8.62
C TRP A 72 -2.13 -19.71 -9.76
N GLU A 73 -3.47 -19.62 -9.65
CA GLU A 73 -4.36 -20.09 -10.69
C GLU A 73 -4.07 -19.40 -12.03
N GLY A 74 -3.88 -20.19 -13.08
CA GLY A 74 -3.56 -19.66 -14.41
C GLY A 74 -2.12 -19.28 -14.66
N CYS A 75 -1.22 -19.40 -13.65
CA CYS A 75 0.19 -19.11 -13.77
C CYS A 75 1.07 -20.35 -13.72
N GLU A 76 2.27 -20.28 -14.27
CA GLU A 76 3.30 -21.30 -14.03
C GLU A 76 3.73 -21.27 -12.57
N LYS A 77 4.14 -22.43 -12.03
CA LYS A 77 4.67 -22.50 -10.66
C LYS A 77 5.86 -21.53 -10.49
N GLY A 78 5.86 -20.77 -9.42
CA GLY A 78 6.87 -19.76 -9.14
C GLY A 78 6.73 -18.46 -9.94
N LYS A 79 5.64 -18.28 -10.68
CA LYS A 79 5.31 -17.05 -11.40
C LYS A 79 4.13 -16.36 -10.75
N ALA A 80 4.31 -15.12 -10.32
CA ALA A 80 3.22 -14.29 -9.82
C ALA A 80 2.29 -13.84 -10.98
N PRO A 81 1.00 -13.57 -10.70
CA PRO A 81 0.11 -12.95 -11.67
C PRO A 81 0.64 -11.57 -12.10
N THR A 82 0.51 -11.25 -13.38
CA THR A 82 0.84 -9.93 -13.90
C THR A 82 -0.41 -9.07 -14.04
N TYR A 83 -0.24 -7.76 -14.01
CA TYR A 83 -1.34 -6.80 -14.11
C TYR A 83 -1.24 -6.03 -15.41
N SER A 84 -2.25 -6.18 -16.25
CA SER A 84 -2.26 -5.66 -17.61
C SER A 84 -2.56 -4.16 -17.68
N ASP A 85 -2.15 -3.52 -18.78
CA ASP A 85 -2.57 -2.15 -19.09
C ASP A 85 -4.10 -2.00 -19.17
N ARG A 86 -4.82 -3.06 -19.59
CA ARG A 86 -6.28 -3.05 -19.59
C ARG A 86 -6.86 -2.93 -18.17
N MET A 87 -6.25 -3.58 -17.19
CA MET A 87 -6.65 -3.47 -15.78
C MET A 87 -6.39 -2.04 -15.28
N ARG A 88 -5.22 -1.46 -15.58
CA ARG A 88 -4.92 -0.05 -15.30
C ARG A 88 -5.97 0.89 -15.86
N ASP A 89 -6.29 0.76 -17.16
CA ASP A 89 -7.24 1.65 -17.84
C ASP A 89 -8.64 1.55 -17.24
N GLN A 90 -9.05 0.35 -16.81
CA GLN A 90 -10.32 0.17 -16.10
C GLN A 90 -10.28 0.83 -14.72
N MET A 91 -9.22 0.65 -13.94
CA MET A 91 -9.04 1.28 -12.63
C MET A 91 -9.07 2.81 -12.75
N VAL A 92 -8.32 3.38 -13.69
CA VAL A 92 -8.30 4.84 -13.94
C VAL A 92 -9.71 5.36 -14.29
N LYS A 93 -10.46 4.62 -15.09
CA LYS A 93 -11.85 4.95 -15.42
C LYS A 93 -12.76 4.90 -14.19
N ASP A 94 -12.65 3.86 -13.37
CA ASP A 94 -13.47 3.70 -12.16
C ASP A 94 -13.15 4.78 -11.11
N PHE A 95 -11.92 5.30 -11.08
CA PHE A 95 -11.51 6.39 -10.19
C PHE A 95 -11.62 7.81 -10.78
N SER A 96 -12.13 7.96 -11.99
CA SER A 96 -12.21 9.27 -12.65
C SER A 96 -12.93 10.33 -11.84
N GLU A 97 -14.02 9.99 -11.12
CA GLU A 97 -14.72 10.94 -10.26
C GLU A 97 -13.89 11.39 -9.05
N TYR A 98 -13.10 10.49 -8.45
CA TYR A 98 -12.20 10.83 -7.36
C TYR A 98 -11.07 11.76 -7.85
N ALA A 99 -10.53 11.47 -9.03
CA ALA A 99 -9.49 12.30 -9.65
C ALA A 99 -9.99 13.71 -9.97
N VAL A 100 -11.19 13.84 -10.57
CA VAL A 100 -11.80 15.15 -10.86
C VAL A 100 -12.05 15.95 -9.58
N LYS A 101 -12.40 15.29 -8.48
CA LYS A 101 -12.57 15.92 -7.16
C LYS A 101 -11.24 16.23 -6.44
N GLY A 102 -10.09 15.92 -7.05
CA GLY A 102 -8.77 16.09 -6.44
C GLY A 102 -8.49 15.14 -5.28
N LYS A 103 -9.18 14.00 -5.22
CA LYS A 103 -9.05 13.01 -4.14
C LYS A 103 -8.13 11.85 -4.48
N PHE A 104 -7.85 11.62 -5.76
CA PHE A 104 -7.03 10.53 -6.24
C PHE A 104 -5.98 11.00 -7.24
N HIS A 105 -4.77 10.55 -7.05
CA HIS A 105 -3.67 10.67 -8.00
C HIS A 105 -3.06 9.30 -8.26
N PHE A 106 -2.94 8.93 -9.52
CA PHE A 106 -2.33 7.68 -9.91
C PHE A 106 -0.90 7.89 -10.40
N ALA A 107 0.05 7.22 -9.75
CA ALA A 107 1.46 7.18 -10.12
C ALA A 107 1.76 5.84 -10.82
N ASN A 108 1.71 5.81 -12.16
CA ASN A 108 2.01 4.62 -12.95
C ASN A 108 3.53 4.38 -13.01
N MET A 109 4.09 3.82 -11.95
CA MET A 109 5.52 3.54 -11.80
C MET A 109 5.77 2.50 -10.71
N LYS A 110 6.98 1.93 -10.71
CA LYS A 110 7.40 1.04 -9.62
C LYS A 110 7.58 1.81 -8.31
N ASP A 111 7.39 1.13 -7.18
CA ASP A 111 7.67 1.61 -5.83
C ASP A 111 9.04 2.29 -5.69
N ILE A 112 10.10 1.65 -6.22
CA ILE A 112 11.47 2.18 -6.17
C ILE A 112 11.63 3.47 -7.01
N GLU A 113 10.88 3.62 -8.09
CA GLU A 113 10.85 4.83 -8.91
C GLU A 113 10.09 5.94 -8.18
N PHE A 114 8.94 5.59 -7.57
CA PHE A 114 8.16 6.49 -6.74
C PHE A 114 8.99 7.06 -5.57
N MET A 115 9.69 6.19 -4.85
CA MET A 115 10.54 6.61 -3.73
C MET A 115 11.68 7.54 -4.14
N LYS A 116 12.20 7.42 -5.36
CA LYS A 116 13.26 8.28 -5.92
C LYS A 116 12.73 9.54 -6.60
N HIS A 117 11.44 9.60 -6.89
CA HIS A 117 10.88 10.71 -7.67
C HIS A 117 10.86 12.00 -6.83
N PRO A 118 11.39 13.13 -7.34
CA PRO A 118 11.54 14.37 -6.57
C PRO A 118 10.25 14.91 -5.94
N VAL A 119 9.13 14.77 -6.64
CA VAL A 119 7.82 15.22 -6.15
C VAL A 119 7.40 14.43 -4.92
N TYR A 120 7.41 13.09 -5.02
CA TYR A 120 6.88 12.23 -3.96
C TYR A 120 7.83 12.13 -2.75
N SER A 121 9.14 12.22 -2.99
CA SER A 121 10.13 12.18 -1.91
C SER A 121 10.07 13.39 -0.97
N GLY A 122 9.50 14.50 -1.41
CA GLY A 122 9.28 15.71 -0.60
C GLY A 122 7.97 15.72 0.19
N LEU A 123 7.08 14.75 -0.03
CA LEU A 123 5.78 14.71 0.62
C LEU A 123 5.85 14.09 2.03
N LYS A 124 4.82 14.36 2.84
CA LYS A 124 4.59 13.69 4.13
C LYS A 124 3.36 12.80 4.03
N TYR A 125 3.45 11.63 4.62
CA TYR A 125 2.41 10.62 4.57
C TYR A 125 1.89 10.31 5.97
N SER A 126 0.59 10.06 6.10
CA SER A 126 -0.03 9.78 7.39
C SER A 126 -0.95 8.56 7.39
N PHE A 127 -1.33 8.07 6.21
CA PHE A 127 -1.98 6.77 6.06
C PHE A 127 -1.32 6.02 4.90
N ILE A 128 -0.71 4.88 5.18
CA ILE A 128 0.14 4.14 4.26
C ILE A 128 -0.36 2.71 4.21
N PHE A 129 -0.64 2.20 3.02
CA PHE A 129 -0.99 0.81 2.78
C PHE A 129 0.02 0.19 1.82
N LEU A 130 0.71 -0.84 2.27
CA LEU A 130 1.73 -1.59 1.52
C LEU A 130 1.12 -2.92 1.09
N ASP A 131 0.75 -3.01 -0.17
CA ASP A 131 0.06 -4.12 -0.86
C ASP A 131 0.71 -4.39 -2.23
N GLY A 132 2.00 -4.12 -2.34
CA GLY A 132 2.80 -4.30 -3.54
C GLY A 132 3.60 -5.60 -3.54
N PRO A 133 4.91 -5.58 -3.81
CA PRO A 133 5.77 -6.74 -3.64
C PRO A 133 5.87 -7.13 -2.17
N HIS A 134 5.63 -8.40 -1.87
CA HIS A 134 5.67 -8.95 -0.50
C HIS A 134 6.98 -9.69 -0.21
N THR A 135 8.12 -9.19 -0.75
CA THR A 135 9.43 -9.65 -0.28
C THR A 135 9.85 -8.89 0.96
N THR A 136 10.55 -9.54 1.88
CA THR A 136 11.08 -8.87 3.09
C THR A 136 11.91 -7.63 2.74
N LYS A 137 12.72 -7.71 1.68
CA LYS A 137 13.59 -6.62 1.23
C LYS A 137 12.79 -5.41 0.75
N ASP A 138 11.79 -5.63 -0.07
CA ASP A 138 11.03 -4.54 -0.70
C ASP A 138 10.12 -3.88 0.34
N VAL A 139 9.35 -4.67 1.11
CA VAL A 139 8.50 -4.16 2.20
C VAL A 139 9.32 -3.40 3.25
N LEU A 140 10.51 -3.90 3.64
CA LEU A 140 11.38 -3.20 4.59
C LEU A 140 11.86 -1.85 4.02
N SER A 141 12.25 -1.82 2.74
CA SER A 141 12.72 -0.61 2.06
C SER A 141 11.62 0.45 2.00
N GLU A 142 10.42 0.06 1.60
CA GLU A 142 9.24 0.93 1.57
C GLU A 142 8.88 1.44 2.97
N ALA A 143 8.80 0.54 3.95
CA ALA A 143 8.44 0.87 5.32
C ALA A 143 9.39 1.89 5.94
N ILE A 144 10.71 1.72 5.81
CA ILE A 144 11.72 2.67 6.29
C ILE A 144 11.59 4.02 5.56
N TRP A 145 11.41 3.98 4.24
CA TRP A 145 11.27 5.20 3.44
C TRP A 145 10.05 6.02 3.87
N PHE A 146 8.90 5.37 4.06
CA PHE A 146 7.69 6.02 4.55
C PHE A 146 7.82 6.45 6.01
N ALA A 147 8.43 5.64 6.89
CA ALA A 147 8.62 5.98 8.30
C ALA A 147 9.40 7.28 8.50
N SER A 148 10.42 7.53 7.65
CA SER A 148 11.20 8.77 7.67
C SER A 148 10.41 10.01 7.19
N ARG A 149 9.23 9.80 6.57
CA ARG A 149 8.33 10.85 6.04
C ARG A 149 7.00 10.92 6.78
N SER A 150 6.91 10.23 7.89
CA SER A 150 5.70 10.10 8.70
C SER A 150 5.75 11.03 9.91
N ALA A 151 4.61 11.63 10.24
CA ALA A 151 4.40 12.35 11.49
C ALA A 151 3.83 11.43 12.57
N LYS A 152 3.72 11.96 13.80
CA LYS A 152 2.98 11.30 14.88
C LYS A 152 1.55 10.94 14.43
N ASN A 153 1.05 9.81 14.90
CA ASN A 153 -0.24 9.21 14.55
C ASN A 153 -0.34 8.68 13.11
N THR A 154 0.75 8.65 12.33
CA THR A 154 0.75 7.95 11.04
C THR A 154 0.41 6.48 11.24
N ARG A 155 -0.49 5.97 10.41
CA ARG A 155 -0.79 4.53 10.33
C ARG A 155 -0.14 3.93 9.10
N MET A 156 0.48 2.77 9.31
CA MET A 156 1.07 1.95 8.25
C MET A 156 0.46 0.56 8.34
N ILE A 157 -0.15 0.13 7.25
CA ILE A 157 -0.81 -1.17 7.15
C ILE A 157 -0.07 -1.99 6.12
N PHE A 158 0.21 -3.23 6.47
CA PHE A 158 0.95 -4.21 5.69
C PHE A 158 -0.01 -5.31 5.27
N ASP A 159 -0.12 -5.58 3.97
CA ASP A 159 -0.84 -6.75 3.48
C ASP A 159 0.06 -7.98 3.47
N ASP A 160 -0.56 -9.13 3.49
CA ASP A 160 0.11 -10.44 3.36
C ASP A 160 1.33 -10.63 4.31
N TYR A 161 1.28 -10.00 5.50
CA TYR A 161 2.40 -9.93 6.47
C TYR A 161 2.92 -11.31 6.91
N LEU A 162 2.19 -12.38 6.64
CA LEU A 162 2.59 -13.76 6.96
C LEU A 162 3.65 -14.34 6.00
N TYR A 163 3.84 -13.72 4.84
CA TYR A 163 4.71 -14.23 3.78
C TYR A 163 6.11 -13.61 3.74
N TYR A 164 6.39 -12.66 4.63
CA TYR A 164 7.70 -12.03 4.78
C TYR A 164 8.06 -11.84 6.26
N LYS A 165 9.29 -11.44 6.55
CA LYS A 165 9.79 -11.32 7.93
C LYS A 165 9.26 -10.07 8.63
N MET A 166 7.97 -10.09 8.99
CA MET A 166 7.30 -8.94 9.64
C MET A 166 7.97 -8.57 10.97
N ASP A 167 8.47 -9.53 11.74
CA ASP A 167 9.13 -9.25 13.02
C ASP A 167 10.38 -8.38 12.84
N LEU A 168 11.16 -8.57 11.76
CA LEU A 168 12.29 -7.73 11.41
C LEU A 168 11.83 -6.30 11.04
N ILE A 169 10.74 -6.19 10.29
CA ILE A 169 10.17 -4.89 9.89
C ILE A 169 9.66 -4.14 11.11
N GLU A 170 8.96 -4.82 12.01
CA GLU A 170 8.47 -4.26 13.26
C GLU A 170 9.62 -3.76 14.15
N GLU A 171 10.70 -4.54 14.31
CA GLU A 171 11.91 -4.13 15.01
C GLU A 171 12.50 -2.86 14.41
N CYS A 172 12.71 -2.82 13.10
CA CYS A 172 13.23 -1.63 12.42
C CYS A 172 12.33 -0.41 12.60
N LEU A 173 11.01 -0.57 12.44
CA LEU A 173 10.05 0.52 12.57
C LEU A 173 9.91 1.05 14.00
N SER A 174 10.20 0.21 15.02
CA SER A 174 10.23 0.64 16.42
C SER A 174 11.20 1.80 16.64
N HIS A 175 12.34 1.83 15.93
CA HIS A 175 13.32 2.91 15.96
C HIS A 175 12.81 4.24 15.38
N PHE A 176 11.74 4.18 14.56
CA PHE A 176 11.02 5.34 14.05
C PHE A 176 9.80 5.72 14.90
N GLY A 177 9.60 5.07 16.04
CA GLY A 177 8.51 5.33 16.98
C GLY A 177 7.20 4.61 16.62
N PHE A 178 7.21 3.68 15.67
CA PHE A 178 6.04 2.86 15.36
C PHE A 178 5.84 1.75 16.39
N LYS A 179 4.58 1.45 16.68
CA LYS A 179 4.16 0.33 17.53
C LYS A 179 3.01 -0.42 16.86
N GLN A 180 2.95 -1.71 17.09
CA GLN A 180 1.82 -2.53 16.66
C GLN A 180 0.51 -2.00 17.26
N LEU A 181 -0.49 -1.81 16.40
CA LEU A 181 -1.88 -1.55 16.81
C LEU A 181 -2.71 -2.82 16.80
N GLU A 182 -2.64 -3.56 15.70
CA GLU A 182 -3.45 -4.75 15.50
C GLU A 182 -2.79 -5.70 14.52
N ARG A 183 -2.97 -6.99 14.78
CA ARG A 183 -2.60 -8.08 13.87
C ARG A 183 -3.88 -8.77 13.44
N GLY A 184 -4.25 -8.60 12.18
CA GLY A 184 -5.41 -9.24 11.56
C GLY A 184 -5.07 -10.61 10.96
N LYS A 185 -5.96 -11.09 10.10
CA LYS A 185 -5.82 -12.39 9.43
C LYS A 185 -4.67 -12.39 8.41
N ASN A 186 -4.61 -11.36 7.55
CA ASN A 186 -3.53 -11.15 6.60
C ASN A 186 -2.99 -9.70 6.60
N LYS A 187 -3.55 -8.81 7.42
CA LYS A 187 -3.09 -7.44 7.55
C LYS A 187 -2.51 -7.15 8.92
N PHE A 188 -1.43 -6.38 8.95
CA PHE A 188 -0.75 -5.93 10.15
C PHE A 188 -0.75 -4.41 10.18
N CYS A 189 -1.21 -3.84 11.29
CA CYS A 189 -1.31 -2.39 11.44
C CYS A 189 -0.37 -1.86 12.51
N MET A 190 0.40 -0.82 12.17
CA MET A 190 1.26 -0.08 13.09
C MET A 190 0.87 1.40 13.14
N GLU A 191 1.13 2.06 14.27
CA GLU A 191 0.94 3.50 14.44
C GLU A 191 2.20 4.15 15.02
N LYS A 192 2.53 5.35 14.53
CA LYS A 192 3.67 6.15 15.02
C LYS A 192 3.28 6.95 16.26
N HIS A 193 3.97 6.74 17.38
CA HIS A 193 3.71 7.37 18.67
C HIS A 193 4.69 8.54 18.99
N GLY A 194 5.85 8.58 18.36
CA GLY A 194 6.87 9.64 18.53
C GLY A 194 6.99 10.55 17.30
N ASP A 195 7.61 11.67 17.48
CA ASP A 195 8.02 12.58 16.40
C ASP A 195 9.34 12.12 15.78
#